data_c3864f78f498bf9203ec789b17c2c4b5
#
_entry.id   c3864f78f498bf9203ec789b17c2c4b5
#
_cell.length_a   1.000
_cell.length_b   1.000
_cell.length_c   1.000
_cell.angle_alpha   90.00
_cell.angle_beta   90.00
_cell.angle_gamma   90.00
#
_symmetry.space_group_name_H-M   'P 1'
#
loop_
_entity.id
_entity.type
_entity.pdbx_description
1 polymer ?
#
loop_
_entity_poly.entity_id
_entity_poly.type
_entity_poly.pdbx_seq_one_letter_code
_entity_poly.pdbx_strand_id
1 'polypeptide(L)'
;MTTIIDGKALAKKINAQTKELVAQLKEKQNIIPGIAVVIAGDDAASLIYTRNKHNKAIKLGINSVLKKFPADVSQDELLAEIEKLNNDDTIDAILVQQPLPPQLDPEVITNAILPAKDVDGLNPLNLGKLFANQHGNYPVACTPRGIMRMLAEYNIDLQGKNAVIVGRSILVGKPLLAL
;
A
#
# COMPACT_ATOMS: atom_id res chain seq x y z
N MET A 1 9.30 29.80 15.88
CA MET A 1 8.98 28.59 16.67
C MET A 1 9.20 27.37 15.78
N THR A 2 9.75 26.28 16.29
CA THR A 2 9.93 25.04 15.53
C THR A 2 8.61 24.27 15.53
N THR A 3 8.12 23.86 14.35
CA THR A 3 6.95 23.01 14.22
C THR A 3 7.40 21.55 14.12
N ILE A 4 6.83 20.69 14.96
CA ILE A 4 7.06 19.25 14.89
C ILE A 4 5.91 18.61 14.09
N ILE A 5 6.25 17.89 13.03
CA ILE A 5 5.28 17.13 12.23
C ILE A 5 4.97 15.82 12.97
N ASP A 6 3.81 15.72 13.59
CA ASP A 6 3.36 14.52 14.33
C ASP A 6 2.59 13.55 13.40
N GLY A 7 3.33 12.65 12.75
CA GLY A 7 2.76 11.62 11.90
C GLY A 7 1.85 10.62 12.66
N LYS A 8 2.07 10.42 13.97
CA LYS A 8 1.23 9.53 14.79
C LYS A 8 -0.16 10.13 15.03
N ALA A 9 -0.22 11.43 15.33
CA ALA A 9 -1.49 12.15 15.48
C ALA A 9 -2.27 12.15 14.15
N LEU A 10 -1.59 12.44 13.04
CA LEU A 10 -2.20 12.40 11.71
C LEU A 10 -2.71 10.99 11.36
N ALA A 11 -1.93 9.95 11.60
CA ALA A 11 -2.37 8.57 11.37
C ALA A 11 -3.60 8.20 12.20
N LYS A 12 -3.69 8.66 13.46
CA LYS A 12 -4.89 8.46 14.30
C LYS A 12 -6.13 9.14 13.70
N LYS A 13 -5.99 10.39 13.22
CA LYS A 13 -7.06 11.15 12.56
C LYS A 13 -7.53 10.43 11.29
N ILE A 14 -6.60 10.03 10.39
CA ILE A 14 -6.93 9.32 9.16
C ILE A 14 -7.60 7.98 9.44
N ASN A 15 -7.10 7.21 10.41
CA ASN A 15 -7.71 5.94 10.78
C ASN A 15 -9.15 6.10 11.28
N ALA A 16 -9.44 7.16 12.05
CA ALA A 16 -10.81 7.44 12.50
C ALA A 16 -11.74 7.74 11.31
N GLN A 17 -11.29 8.58 10.38
CA GLN A 17 -12.04 8.91 9.16
C GLN A 17 -12.26 7.66 8.28
N THR A 18 -11.23 6.84 8.11
CA THR A 18 -11.34 5.59 7.33
C THR A 18 -12.35 4.63 7.96
N LYS A 19 -12.33 4.47 9.28
CA LYS A 19 -13.29 3.61 9.97
C LYS A 19 -14.74 4.08 9.76
N GLU A 20 -14.96 5.39 9.79
CA GLU A 20 -16.28 5.98 9.54
C GLU A 20 -16.72 5.74 8.09
N LEU A 21 -15.84 5.96 7.12
CA LEU A 21 -16.12 5.71 5.70
C LEU A 21 -16.46 4.24 5.43
N VAL A 22 -15.72 3.30 6.03
CA VAL A 22 -16.02 1.86 5.91
C VAL A 22 -17.37 1.51 6.52
N ALA A 23 -17.71 2.10 7.67
CA ALA A 23 -19.03 1.91 8.28
C ALA A 23 -20.16 2.43 7.39
N GLN A 24 -19.97 3.60 6.76
CA GLN A 24 -20.93 4.18 5.82
C GLN A 24 -21.10 3.32 4.54
N LEU A 25 -20.02 2.77 4.00
CA LEU A 25 -20.08 1.86 2.85
C LEU A 25 -20.89 0.61 3.18
N LYS A 26 -20.63 0.02 4.35
CA LYS A 26 -21.38 -1.15 4.82
C LYS A 26 -22.86 -0.84 5.01
N GLU A 27 -23.19 0.29 5.66
CA GLU A 27 -24.56 0.66 5.97
C GLU A 27 -25.37 1.02 4.70
N LYS A 28 -24.79 1.84 3.82
CA LYS A 28 -25.50 2.40 2.66
C LYS A 28 -25.49 1.51 1.43
N GLN A 29 -24.45 0.71 1.25
CA GLN A 29 -24.21 -0.05 0.02
C GLN A 29 -24.04 -1.55 0.26
N ASN A 30 -24.01 -1.99 1.52
CA ASN A 30 -23.69 -3.36 1.92
C ASN A 30 -22.31 -3.84 1.41
N ILE A 31 -21.35 -2.91 1.26
CA ILE A 31 -20.00 -3.17 0.79
C ILE A 31 -19.04 -3.16 1.98
N ILE A 32 -18.24 -4.20 2.11
CA ILE A 32 -17.12 -4.29 3.06
C ILE A 32 -15.85 -4.40 2.22
N PRO A 33 -14.97 -3.38 2.21
CA PRO A 33 -13.71 -3.46 1.47
C PRO A 33 -12.85 -4.63 1.94
N GLY A 34 -12.16 -5.29 1.02
CA GLY A 34 -11.31 -6.44 1.27
C GLY A 34 -9.84 -6.21 0.94
N ILE A 35 -8.94 -6.66 1.81
CA ILE A 35 -7.50 -6.65 1.57
C ILE A 35 -6.87 -8.01 1.81
N ALA A 36 -6.07 -8.47 0.85
CA ALA A 36 -5.19 -9.62 1.03
C ALA A 36 -3.76 -9.13 1.35
N VAL A 37 -3.22 -9.58 2.48
CA VAL A 37 -1.83 -9.37 2.87
C VAL A 37 -1.09 -10.68 2.70
N VAL A 38 -0.13 -10.70 1.80
CA VAL A 38 0.66 -11.89 1.44
C VAL A 38 2.08 -11.74 1.97
N ILE A 39 2.60 -12.77 2.59
CA ILE A 39 3.98 -12.85 3.04
C ILE A 39 4.59 -14.19 2.65
N ALA A 40 5.80 -14.19 2.10
CA ALA A 40 6.63 -15.35 1.85
C ALA A 40 7.89 -15.27 2.73
N GLY A 41 8.19 -16.36 3.44
CA GLY A 41 9.31 -16.42 4.37
C GLY A 41 8.95 -16.05 5.81
N ASP A 42 9.99 -16.02 6.64
CA ASP A 42 9.93 -15.94 8.11
C ASP A 42 10.69 -14.74 8.68
N ASP A 43 11.02 -13.74 7.83
CA ASP A 43 11.65 -12.51 8.31
C ASP A 43 10.84 -11.86 9.43
N ALA A 44 11.46 -11.73 10.61
CA ALA A 44 10.78 -11.31 11.84
C ALA A 44 10.12 -9.92 11.71
N ALA A 45 10.78 -8.99 11.02
CA ALA A 45 10.24 -7.64 10.81
C ALA A 45 9.01 -7.70 9.90
N SER A 46 9.09 -8.43 8.80
CA SER A 46 7.99 -8.62 7.84
C SER A 46 6.78 -9.30 8.50
N LEU A 47 7.00 -10.30 9.35
CA LEU A 47 5.94 -10.96 10.13
C LEU A 47 5.21 -9.98 11.08
N ILE A 48 5.96 -9.08 11.74
CA ILE A 48 5.37 -8.06 12.60
C ILE A 48 4.58 -7.04 11.76
N TYR A 49 5.14 -6.57 10.65
CA TYR A 49 4.48 -5.59 9.78
C TYR A 49 3.21 -6.13 9.16
N THR A 50 3.23 -7.35 8.61
CA THR A 50 2.04 -7.96 8.00
C THR A 50 0.94 -8.20 9.03
N ARG A 51 1.30 -8.70 10.21
CA ARG A 51 0.33 -8.86 11.31
C ARG A 51 -0.27 -7.52 11.73
N ASN A 52 0.54 -6.46 11.82
CA ASN A 52 0.06 -5.14 12.18
C ASN A 52 -0.86 -4.56 11.10
N LYS A 53 -0.55 -4.74 9.82
CA LYS A 53 -1.40 -4.33 8.69
C LYS A 53 -2.75 -5.07 8.73
N HIS A 54 -2.72 -6.39 8.84
CA HIS A 54 -3.90 -7.23 8.96
C HIS A 54 -4.79 -6.81 10.15
N ASN A 55 -4.22 -6.72 11.36
CA ASN A 55 -4.97 -6.31 12.55
C ASN A 55 -5.52 -4.88 12.44
N LYS A 56 -4.78 -3.98 11.78
CA LYS A 56 -5.24 -2.62 11.54
C LYS A 56 -6.45 -2.60 10.61
N ALA A 57 -6.41 -3.34 9.51
CA ALA A 57 -7.51 -3.45 8.57
C ALA A 57 -8.80 -3.94 9.28
N ILE A 58 -8.71 -5.01 10.08
CA ILE A 58 -9.83 -5.54 10.86
C ILE A 58 -10.40 -4.49 11.83
N LYS A 59 -9.52 -3.75 12.54
CA LYS A 59 -9.95 -2.68 13.47
C LYS A 59 -10.68 -1.53 12.78
N LEU A 60 -10.42 -1.32 11.49
CA LEU A 60 -11.08 -0.33 10.66
C LEU A 60 -12.38 -0.84 10.03
N GLY A 61 -12.72 -2.12 10.21
CA GLY A 61 -13.90 -2.75 9.62
C GLY A 61 -13.69 -3.29 8.21
N ILE A 62 -12.43 -3.34 7.74
CA ILE A 62 -12.05 -3.89 6.44
C ILE A 62 -11.89 -5.40 6.58
N ASN A 63 -12.43 -6.18 5.64
CA ASN A 63 -12.15 -7.60 5.55
C ASN A 63 -10.67 -7.82 5.21
N SER A 64 -9.94 -8.60 6.01
CA SER A 64 -8.52 -8.80 5.80
C SER A 64 -8.16 -10.27 5.83
N VAL A 65 -7.54 -10.73 4.75
CA VAL A 65 -7.02 -12.09 4.61
C VAL A 65 -5.50 -12.04 4.71
N LEU A 66 -4.92 -12.89 5.56
CA LEU A 66 -3.46 -13.03 5.69
C LEU A 66 -3.05 -14.38 5.10
N LYS A 67 -2.30 -14.32 4.00
CA LYS A 67 -1.73 -15.49 3.30
C LYS A 67 -0.25 -15.60 3.65
N LYS A 68 0.12 -16.74 4.23
CA LYS A 68 1.51 -17.02 4.63
C LYS A 68 2.05 -18.17 3.81
N PHE A 69 3.20 -17.95 3.22
CA PHE A 69 3.96 -18.94 2.47
C PHE A 69 5.29 -19.22 3.16
N PRO A 70 5.81 -20.43 3.08
CA PRO A 70 7.12 -20.78 3.61
C PRO A 70 8.24 -20.07 2.82
N ALA A 71 9.45 -20.07 3.35
CA ALA A 71 10.59 -19.39 2.73
C ALA A 71 11.04 -20.03 1.40
N ASP A 72 10.73 -21.29 1.19
CA ASP A 72 11.03 -22.09 0.00
C ASP A 72 9.89 -22.15 -1.02
N VAL A 73 8.83 -21.34 -0.84
CA VAL A 73 7.73 -21.27 -1.80
C VAL A 73 8.25 -20.99 -3.20
N SER A 74 7.71 -21.68 -4.20
CA SER A 74 8.05 -21.45 -5.60
C SER A 74 7.36 -20.17 -6.13
N GLN A 75 7.97 -19.57 -7.16
CA GLN A 75 7.36 -18.42 -7.82
C GLN A 75 6.00 -18.75 -8.42
N ASP A 76 5.86 -19.93 -9.02
CA ASP A 76 4.61 -20.37 -9.64
C ASP A 76 3.48 -20.54 -8.61
N GLU A 77 3.76 -21.07 -7.41
CA GLU A 77 2.78 -21.16 -6.34
C GLU A 77 2.32 -19.78 -5.86
N LEU A 78 3.24 -18.85 -5.71
CA LEU A 78 2.89 -17.48 -5.29
C LEU A 78 2.10 -16.74 -6.37
N LEU A 79 2.47 -16.91 -7.64
CA LEU A 79 1.73 -16.35 -8.79
C LEU A 79 0.32 -16.94 -8.89
N ALA A 80 0.16 -18.25 -8.69
CA ALA A 80 -1.15 -18.89 -8.68
C ALA A 80 -2.06 -18.35 -7.57
N GLU A 81 -1.49 -18.04 -6.39
CA GLU A 81 -2.30 -17.40 -5.32
C GLU A 81 -2.65 -15.96 -5.66
N ILE A 82 -1.72 -15.19 -6.25
CA ILE A 82 -2.01 -13.82 -6.70
C ILE A 82 -3.13 -13.83 -7.75
N GLU A 83 -3.11 -14.77 -8.68
CA GLU A 83 -4.18 -14.92 -9.67
C GLU A 83 -5.53 -15.21 -9.03
N LYS A 84 -5.60 -16.08 -8.02
CA LYS A 84 -6.84 -16.32 -7.26
C LYS A 84 -7.33 -15.04 -6.58
N LEU A 85 -6.42 -14.28 -5.94
CA LEU A 85 -6.76 -13.02 -5.28
C LEU A 85 -7.20 -11.94 -6.27
N ASN A 86 -6.60 -11.91 -7.47
CA ASN A 86 -7.03 -11.02 -8.54
C ASN A 86 -8.47 -11.30 -9.00
N ASN A 87 -8.87 -12.56 -9.01
CA ASN A 87 -10.20 -13.01 -9.44
C ASN A 87 -11.22 -13.11 -8.29
N ASP A 88 -10.83 -12.79 -7.06
CA ASP A 88 -11.73 -12.78 -5.89
C ASP A 88 -12.39 -11.40 -5.75
N ASP A 89 -13.70 -11.33 -5.99
CA ASP A 89 -14.49 -10.09 -5.91
C ASP A 89 -14.61 -9.55 -4.47
N THR A 90 -14.26 -10.35 -3.46
CA THR A 90 -14.24 -9.91 -2.06
C THR A 90 -12.93 -9.23 -1.66
N ILE A 91 -11.94 -9.22 -2.56
CA ILE A 91 -10.62 -8.62 -2.38
C ILE A 91 -10.47 -7.42 -3.30
N ASP A 92 -10.44 -6.22 -2.74
CA ASP A 92 -10.23 -4.96 -3.47
C ASP A 92 -8.75 -4.56 -3.54
N ALA A 93 -7.93 -5.11 -2.64
CA ALA A 93 -6.53 -4.72 -2.49
C ALA A 93 -5.64 -5.93 -2.20
N ILE A 94 -4.48 -6.01 -2.87
CA ILE A 94 -3.47 -7.03 -2.66
C ILE A 94 -2.16 -6.35 -2.28
N LEU A 95 -1.56 -6.82 -1.19
CA LEU A 95 -0.25 -6.39 -0.70
C LEU A 95 0.65 -7.60 -0.57
N VAL A 96 1.77 -7.62 -1.27
CA VAL A 96 2.81 -8.63 -1.12
C VAL A 96 3.98 -8.01 -0.36
N GLN A 97 4.20 -8.49 0.86
CA GLN A 97 5.22 -7.93 1.75
C GLN A 97 6.63 -8.23 1.25
N GLN A 98 7.43 -7.19 1.14
CA GLN A 98 8.86 -7.30 0.84
C GLN A 98 9.71 -7.13 2.13
N PRO A 99 10.95 -7.66 2.16
CA PRO A 99 11.63 -8.38 1.07
C PRO A 99 11.06 -9.78 0.82
N LEU A 100 11.19 -10.25 -0.42
CA LEU A 100 10.85 -11.62 -0.80
C LEU A 100 12.06 -12.56 -0.65
N PRO A 101 11.85 -13.86 -0.46
CA PRO A 101 12.89 -14.88 -0.58
C PRO A 101 13.65 -14.77 -1.92
N PRO A 102 14.96 -15.12 -1.94
CA PRO A 102 15.83 -14.82 -3.10
C PRO A 102 15.47 -15.56 -4.40
N GLN A 103 14.72 -16.66 -4.32
CA GLN A 103 14.23 -17.38 -5.52
C GLN A 103 13.02 -16.72 -6.18
N LEU A 104 12.40 -15.73 -5.54
CA LEU A 104 11.25 -15.01 -6.07
C LEU A 104 11.70 -13.69 -6.71
N ASP A 105 11.23 -13.43 -7.91
CA ASP A 105 11.47 -12.16 -8.60
C ASP A 105 10.41 -11.12 -8.16
N PRO A 106 10.81 -10.06 -7.42
CA PRO A 106 9.87 -9.04 -6.96
C PRO A 106 9.16 -8.29 -8.09
N GLU A 107 9.81 -8.16 -9.25
CA GLU A 107 9.24 -7.48 -10.40
C GLU A 107 8.13 -8.33 -11.02
N VAL A 108 8.37 -9.61 -11.23
CA VAL A 108 7.36 -10.55 -11.75
C VAL A 108 6.16 -10.61 -10.82
N ILE A 109 6.39 -10.71 -9.51
CA ILE A 109 5.33 -10.76 -8.50
C ILE A 109 4.50 -9.47 -8.49
N THR A 110 5.16 -8.31 -8.52
CA THR A 110 4.46 -7.02 -8.53
C THR A 110 3.64 -6.83 -9.80
N ASN A 111 4.17 -7.26 -10.95
CA ASN A 111 3.48 -7.17 -12.22
C ASN A 111 2.26 -8.09 -12.33
N ALA A 112 2.25 -9.19 -11.58
CA ALA A 112 1.12 -10.12 -11.55
C ALA A 112 -0.11 -9.58 -10.80
N ILE A 113 0.05 -8.59 -9.92
CA ILE A 113 -1.06 -7.95 -9.23
C ILE A 113 -1.81 -7.05 -10.21
N LEU A 114 -3.14 -7.18 -10.30
CA LEU A 114 -3.94 -6.27 -11.11
C LEU A 114 -3.71 -4.81 -10.66
N PRO A 115 -3.46 -3.86 -11.57
CA PRO A 115 -3.20 -2.46 -11.22
C PRO A 115 -4.28 -1.83 -10.34
N ALA A 116 -5.54 -2.24 -10.49
CA ALA A 116 -6.64 -1.76 -9.67
C ALA A 116 -6.59 -2.28 -8.22
N LYS A 117 -5.95 -3.45 -7.99
CA LYS A 117 -5.80 -4.09 -6.67
C LYS A 117 -4.42 -3.88 -6.05
N ASP A 118 -3.49 -3.23 -6.75
CA ASP A 118 -2.13 -2.91 -6.27
C ASP A 118 -2.17 -1.80 -5.22
N VAL A 119 -2.39 -2.15 -3.96
CA VAL A 119 -2.55 -1.16 -2.88
C VAL A 119 -1.25 -0.43 -2.53
N ASP A 120 -0.10 -1.00 -2.83
CA ASP A 120 1.20 -0.37 -2.60
C ASP A 120 1.59 0.64 -3.70
N GLY A 121 0.88 0.64 -4.86
CA GLY A 121 1.13 1.55 -5.97
C GLY A 121 2.48 1.32 -6.67
N LEU A 122 2.94 0.08 -6.72
CA LEU A 122 4.23 -0.32 -7.28
C LEU A 122 4.13 -0.96 -8.65
N ASN A 123 2.93 -1.32 -9.09
CA ASN A 123 2.71 -1.85 -10.43
C ASN A 123 3.16 -0.82 -11.47
N PRO A 124 3.92 -1.22 -12.52
CA PRO A 124 4.44 -0.31 -13.54
C PRO A 124 3.37 0.57 -14.21
N LEU A 125 2.14 0.06 -14.36
CA LEU A 125 1.06 0.87 -14.92
C LEU A 125 0.68 2.03 -13.98
N ASN A 126 0.59 1.79 -12.67
CA ASN A 126 0.28 2.83 -11.68
C ASN A 126 1.43 3.84 -11.56
N LEU A 127 2.67 3.36 -11.55
CA LEU A 127 3.85 4.21 -11.60
C LEU A 127 3.88 5.04 -12.89
N GLY A 128 3.60 4.43 -14.04
CA GLY A 128 3.51 5.12 -15.32
C GLY A 128 2.47 6.24 -15.31
N LYS A 129 1.27 5.99 -14.75
CA LYS A 129 0.23 7.01 -14.57
C LYS A 129 0.71 8.16 -13.69
N LEU A 130 1.40 7.87 -12.58
CA LEU A 130 1.96 8.86 -11.68
C LEU A 130 2.99 9.74 -12.41
N PHE A 131 3.97 9.13 -13.10
CA PHE A 131 5.00 9.87 -13.83
C PHE A 131 4.46 10.65 -15.04
N ALA A 132 3.38 10.16 -15.65
CA ALA A 132 2.68 10.86 -16.73
C ALA A 132 1.71 11.94 -16.22
N ASN A 133 1.65 12.16 -14.90
CA ASN A 133 0.72 13.10 -14.26
C ASN A 133 -0.73 12.91 -14.72
N GLN A 134 -1.16 11.64 -14.87
CA GLN A 134 -2.52 11.33 -15.32
C GLN A 134 -3.55 11.68 -14.23
N HIS A 135 -4.65 12.26 -14.66
CA HIS A 135 -5.81 12.45 -13.79
C HIS A 135 -6.55 11.13 -13.56
N GLY A 136 -7.13 10.96 -12.37
CA GLY A 136 -7.96 9.81 -12.01
C GLY A 136 -7.53 9.15 -10.70
N ASN A 137 -8.32 8.14 -10.30
CA ASN A 137 -8.03 7.36 -9.11
C ASN A 137 -7.17 6.15 -9.49
N TYR A 138 -5.94 6.14 -9.05
CA TYR A 138 -5.04 4.99 -9.11
C TYR A 138 -4.17 4.92 -7.85
N PRO A 139 -3.73 3.74 -7.45
CA PRO A 139 -2.84 3.59 -6.31
C PRO A 139 -1.50 4.31 -6.53
N VAL A 140 -1.03 4.99 -5.50
CA VAL A 140 0.27 5.68 -5.45
C VAL A 140 1.05 5.14 -4.27
N ALA A 141 2.36 5.01 -4.44
CA ALA A 141 3.26 4.47 -3.42
C ALA A 141 2.98 5.07 -2.04
N CYS A 142 2.72 4.18 -1.05
CA CYS A 142 2.16 4.57 0.25
C CYS A 142 3.03 5.56 1.03
N THR A 143 4.37 5.35 1.06
CA THR A 143 5.28 6.21 1.82
C THR A 143 5.37 7.63 1.23
N PRO A 144 5.58 7.82 -0.08
CA PRO A 144 5.56 9.15 -0.70
C PRO A 144 4.23 9.87 -0.51
N ARG A 145 3.12 9.16 -0.72
CA ARG A 145 1.77 9.71 -0.48
C ARG A 145 1.58 10.14 0.98
N GLY A 146 2.10 9.35 1.93
CA GLY A 146 2.10 9.69 3.35
C GLY A 146 2.91 10.95 3.67
N ILE A 147 4.08 11.12 3.04
CA ILE A 147 4.90 12.33 3.16
C ILE A 147 4.12 13.55 2.66
N MET A 148 3.56 13.48 1.44
CA MET A 148 2.77 14.58 0.89
C MET A 148 1.55 14.91 1.76
N ARG A 149 0.91 13.90 2.34
CA ARG A 149 -0.22 14.10 3.27
C ARG A 149 0.21 14.79 4.55
N MET A 150 1.40 14.49 5.09
CA MET A 150 1.95 15.19 6.25
C MET A 150 2.26 16.65 5.93
N LEU A 151 2.89 16.93 4.80
CA LEU A 151 3.19 18.29 4.38
C LEU A 151 1.91 19.12 4.22
N ALA A 152 0.89 18.56 3.59
CA ALA A 152 -0.41 19.21 3.42
C ALA A 152 -1.13 19.46 4.76
N GLU A 153 -1.10 18.51 5.72
CA GLU A 153 -1.72 18.67 7.03
C GLU A 153 -1.12 19.83 7.83
N TYR A 154 0.17 20.09 7.63
CA TYR A 154 0.88 21.16 8.31
C TYR A 154 1.00 22.46 7.47
N ASN A 155 0.25 22.56 6.36
CA ASN A 155 0.22 23.71 5.46
C ASN A 155 1.62 24.08 4.94
N ILE A 156 2.47 23.09 4.68
CA ILE A 156 3.79 23.29 4.09
C ILE A 156 3.61 23.35 2.57
N ASP A 157 3.62 24.56 2.04
CA ASP A 157 3.54 24.82 0.60
C ASP A 157 4.88 24.50 -0.06
N LEU A 158 4.84 23.67 -1.10
CA LEU A 158 6.01 23.28 -1.88
C LEU A 158 6.14 24.08 -3.18
N GLN A 159 5.15 24.88 -3.55
CA GLN A 159 5.19 25.62 -4.81
C GLN A 159 6.37 26.60 -4.84
N GLY A 160 7.20 26.49 -5.87
CA GLY A 160 8.38 27.33 -6.04
C GLY A 160 9.52 27.07 -5.03
N LYS A 161 9.46 25.97 -4.26
CA LYS A 161 10.51 25.59 -3.32
C LYS A 161 11.53 24.65 -3.96
N ASN A 162 12.77 24.73 -3.49
CA ASN A 162 13.80 23.75 -3.81
C ASN A 162 13.66 22.57 -2.86
N ALA A 163 13.37 21.38 -3.41
CA ALA A 163 13.29 20.13 -2.66
C ALA A 163 14.47 19.23 -2.99
N VAL A 164 15.06 18.60 -1.97
CA VAL A 164 16.13 17.61 -2.15
C VAL A 164 15.64 16.28 -1.60
N ILE A 165 15.63 15.26 -2.46
CA ILE A 165 15.24 13.89 -2.11
C ILE A 165 16.50 13.03 -2.04
N VAL A 166 16.83 12.54 -0.84
CA VAL A 166 17.96 11.64 -0.62
C VAL A 166 17.47 10.21 -0.72
N GLY A 167 17.62 9.61 -1.90
CA GLY A 167 17.19 8.25 -2.23
C GLY A 167 16.53 8.16 -3.62
N ARG A 168 16.66 6.99 -4.26
CA ARG A 168 16.15 6.76 -5.62
C ARG A 168 15.40 5.45 -5.77
N SER A 169 14.92 4.89 -4.65
CA SER A 169 14.15 3.64 -4.69
C SER A 169 12.81 3.83 -5.38
N ILE A 170 12.28 2.76 -5.96
CA ILE A 170 10.93 2.73 -6.51
C ILE A 170 9.85 2.85 -5.43
N LEU A 171 10.20 2.51 -4.20
CA LEU A 171 9.31 2.56 -3.05
C LEU A 171 9.08 3.99 -2.53
N VAL A 172 10.09 4.85 -2.64
CA VAL A 172 10.05 6.19 -2.02
C VAL A 172 10.55 7.29 -2.95
N GLY A 173 11.84 7.28 -3.30
CA GLY A 173 12.48 8.44 -3.93
C GLY A 173 11.92 8.77 -5.31
N LYS A 174 11.76 7.77 -6.17
CA LYS A 174 11.21 7.98 -7.52
C LYS A 174 9.75 8.45 -7.48
N PRO A 175 8.81 7.80 -6.77
CA PRO A 175 7.44 8.28 -6.70
C PRO A 175 7.31 9.64 -6.01
N LEU A 176 8.15 9.95 -5.01
CA LEU A 176 8.13 11.24 -4.34
C LEU A 176 8.55 12.39 -5.28
N LEU A 177 9.44 12.11 -6.24
CA LEU A 177 9.84 13.08 -7.26
C LEU A 177 8.66 13.44 -8.20
N ALA A 178 7.75 12.49 -8.43
CA ALA A 178 6.61 12.66 -9.34
C ALA A 178 5.37 13.29 -8.65
N LEU A 179 5.35 13.36 -7.31
CA LEU A 179 4.30 13.98 -6.51
C LEU A 179 4.58 15.45 -6.23
#